data_6571777a25277cdbf374eb2e575bd566
#
_entry.id   6571777a25277cdbf374eb2e575bd566
#
_cell.length_a   1.000
_cell.length_b   1.000
_cell.length_c   1.000
_cell.angle_alpha   90.00
_cell.angle_beta   90.00
_cell.angle_gamma   90.00
#
_symmetry.space_group_name_H-M   'P 1'
#
loop_
_entity.id
_entity.type
_entity.pdbx_description
1 polymer ?
#
loop_
_entity_poly.entity_id
_entity_poly.type
_entity_poly.pdbx_seq_one_letter_code
_entity_poly.pdbx_strand_id
1 'polypeptide(L)'
;CIRDSAGSLVFAAFSGSHQDAIAKGMTWRKEHNLHEWTCPYIPIDPHDIGRTYDADVIRINSQSGKGGIGFLLQQNYGYNPPPRMREDLGYRVKDVSDHEHKELSVQEVLYVFERAYLNNKTPLNVPEAHFTQNPDSTITAHITVANGSNAPVACDAVGNGRLDAVANAIEQTTGMHFTLVHYSEHALDNDTDSRACCYVGLKWASGKETWGCGTHTDIIVAGIRALVSAINNQ
;
A
#
# COMPACT_ATOMS: atom_id res chain seq x y z
N CYS A 1 31.71 2.65 27.13
CA CYS A 1 30.25 2.84 27.21
C CYS A 1 29.76 4.08 26.48
N ILE A 2 30.45 5.23 26.50
CA ILE A 2 30.04 6.42 25.76
C ILE A 2 30.09 6.18 24.23
N ARG A 3 30.96 5.33 23.72
CA ARG A 3 31.05 4.98 22.30
C ARG A 3 29.81 4.27 21.77
N ASP A 4 29.20 3.44 22.59
CA ASP A 4 28.07 2.58 22.14
C ASP A 4 26.75 3.33 22.09
N SER A 5 26.67 4.54 22.67
CA SER A 5 25.45 5.33 22.77
C SER A 5 25.53 6.70 22.06
N ALA A 6 26.67 7.04 21.43
CA ALA A 6 26.92 8.38 20.89
C ALA A 6 26.66 8.53 19.39
N GLY A 7 26.62 7.44 18.62
CA GLY A 7 26.39 7.47 17.18
C GLY A 7 24.93 7.80 16.80
N SER A 8 24.72 8.41 15.66
CA SER A 8 23.36 8.67 15.13
C SER A 8 22.61 7.37 14.79
N LEU A 9 23.32 6.26 14.61
CA LEU A 9 22.76 4.97 14.18
C LEU A 9 22.67 3.93 15.31
N VAL A 10 22.92 4.32 16.58
CA VAL A 10 22.93 3.41 17.74
C VAL A 10 21.63 2.63 17.92
N PHE A 11 20.51 3.26 17.59
CA PHE A 11 19.19 2.64 17.69
C PHE A 11 18.63 2.22 16.34
N ALA A 12 19.42 2.34 15.25
CA ALA A 12 19.00 1.96 13.92
C ALA A 12 19.10 0.44 13.71
N ALA A 13 18.04 -0.16 13.18
CA ALA A 13 18.05 -1.53 12.73
C ALA A 13 17.99 -1.58 11.19
N PHE A 14 19.00 -2.20 10.57
CA PHE A 14 19.10 -2.31 9.11
C PHE A 14 18.43 -3.58 8.56
N SER A 15 18.37 -4.64 9.36
CA SER A 15 17.73 -5.89 8.95
C SER A 15 16.22 -5.83 9.15
N GLY A 16 15.44 -6.21 8.12
CA GLY A 16 13.98 -6.25 8.19
C GLY A 16 13.44 -7.14 9.33
N SER A 17 14.14 -8.24 9.66
CA SER A 17 13.77 -9.10 10.79
C SER A 17 13.98 -8.42 12.14
N HIS A 18 15.03 -7.61 12.28
CA HIS A 18 15.29 -6.83 13.49
C HIS A 18 14.24 -5.70 13.62
N GLN A 19 13.92 -5.01 12.53
CA GLN A 19 12.89 -3.97 12.50
C GLN A 19 11.53 -4.53 12.90
N ASP A 20 11.13 -5.67 12.34
CA ASP A 20 9.87 -6.35 12.67
C ASP A 20 9.83 -6.78 14.17
N ALA A 21 10.94 -7.30 14.68
CA ALA A 21 11.03 -7.68 16.10
C ALA A 21 10.95 -6.46 17.04
N ILE A 22 11.59 -5.35 16.69
CA ILE A 22 11.49 -4.09 17.45
C ILE A 22 10.06 -3.57 17.42
N ALA A 23 9.42 -3.54 16.26
CA ALA A 23 8.05 -3.09 16.11
C ALA A 23 7.06 -3.91 16.96
N LYS A 24 7.18 -5.24 16.90
CA LYS A 24 6.39 -6.16 17.75
C LYS A 24 6.65 -5.95 19.24
N GLY A 25 7.92 -5.78 19.62
CA GLY A 25 8.31 -5.50 21.01
C GLY A 25 7.72 -4.17 21.53
N MET A 26 7.74 -3.11 20.73
CA MET A 26 7.18 -1.82 21.09
C MET A 26 5.65 -1.88 21.21
N THR A 27 4.98 -2.56 20.28
CA THR A 27 3.52 -2.80 20.33
C THR A 27 3.14 -3.59 21.58
N TRP A 28 3.84 -4.69 21.86
CA TRP A 28 3.61 -5.53 23.02
C TRP A 28 3.79 -4.76 24.35
N ARG A 29 4.83 -3.94 24.46
CA ARG A 29 5.05 -3.07 25.62
C ARG A 29 3.87 -2.12 25.84
N LYS A 30 3.39 -1.47 24.77
CA LYS A 30 2.26 -0.55 24.82
C LYS A 30 0.97 -1.26 25.27
N GLU A 31 0.69 -2.43 24.73
CA GLU A 31 -0.51 -3.22 25.08
C GLU A 31 -0.49 -3.71 26.53
N HIS A 32 0.70 -4.00 27.09
CA HIS A 32 0.87 -4.52 28.45
C HIS A 32 1.22 -3.40 29.47
N ASN A 33 1.26 -2.13 29.06
CA ASN A 33 1.60 -0.98 29.91
C ASN A 33 2.92 -1.20 30.71
N LEU A 34 3.95 -1.76 30.08
CA LEU A 34 5.21 -2.01 30.73
C LEU A 34 6.01 -0.75 30.94
N HIS A 35 6.39 -0.48 32.20
CA HIS A 35 7.26 0.64 32.57
C HIS A 35 8.74 0.33 32.33
N GLU A 36 9.13 -0.94 32.48
CA GLU A 36 10.51 -1.37 32.26
C GLU A 36 10.84 -1.47 30.78
N TRP A 37 12.07 -1.10 30.43
CA TRP A 37 12.54 -1.20 29.06
C TRP A 37 12.83 -2.67 28.69
N THR A 38 12.05 -3.22 27.76
CA THR A 38 12.18 -4.59 27.26
C THR A 38 11.93 -4.58 25.74
N CYS A 39 12.87 -4.06 24.97
CA CYS A 39 12.76 -4.04 23.52
C CYS A 39 13.82 -4.91 22.86
N PRO A 40 13.46 -5.84 21.95
CA PRO A 40 14.44 -6.63 21.21
C PRO A 40 15.44 -5.72 20.47
N TYR A 41 16.71 -6.11 20.46
CA TYR A 41 17.80 -5.42 19.78
C TYR A 41 18.11 -3.99 20.24
N ILE A 42 17.36 -3.43 21.19
CA ILE A 42 17.60 -2.12 21.79
C ILE A 42 17.80 -2.32 23.31
N PRO A 43 19.03 -2.50 23.78
CA PRO A 43 19.29 -2.90 25.17
C PRO A 43 19.14 -1.76 26.19
N ILE A 44 19.05 -0.51 25.72
CA ILE A 44 18.94 0.70 26.57
C ILE A 44 17.73 1.51 26.10
N ASP A 45 16.93 1.99 27.07
CA ASP A 45 15.86 2.94 26.73
C ASP A 45 16.49 4.23 26.16
N PRO A 46 16.13 4.65 24.94
CA PRO A 46 16.62 5.89 24.37
C PRO A 46 16.39 7.11 25.27
N HIS A 47 15.28 7.14 26.01
CA HIS A 47 14.94 8.23 26.91
C HIS A 47 15.95 8.39 28.06
N ASP A 48 16.58 7.32 28.54
CA ASP A 48 17.59 7.34 29.59
C ASP A 48 18.85 8.13 29.20
N ILE A 49 19.07 8.32 27.91
CA ILE A 49 20.21 9.06 27.35
C ILE A 49 19.77 10.33 26.61
N GLY A 50 18.55 10.82 26.89
CA GLY A 50 18.02 12.05 26.29
C GLY A 50 17.71 11.97 24.81
N ARG A 51 17.44 10.75 24.29
CA ARG A 51 17.02 10.52 22.92
C ARG A 51 15.61 9.95 22.90
N THR A 52 14.97 10.03 21.75
CA THR A 52 13.73 9.33 21.45
C THR A 52 14.05 8.16 20.53
N TYR A 53 13.26 7.08 20.61
CA TYR A 53 13.26 6.09 19.53
C TYR A 53 12.47 6.71 18.37
N ASP A 54 13.18 7.41 17.52
CA ASP A 54 12.61 7.95 16.30
C ASP A 54 12.44 6.81 15.31
N ALA A 55 11.19 6.52 14.96
CA ALA A 55 10.90 5.66 13.81
C ALA A 55 11.58 6.18 12.52
N ASP A 56 11.95 7.46 12.49
CA ASP A 56 12.73 8.12 11.44
C ASP A 56 14.16 7.59 11.28
N VAL A 57 14.66 6.80 12.23
CA VAL A 57 15.96 6.13 12.11
C VAL A 57 15.87 4.85 11.29
N ILE A 58 14.70 4.40 10.91
CA ILE A 58 14.54 3.30 9.96
C ILE A 58 14.86 3.84 8.57
N ARG A 59 16.14 3.80 8.21
CA ARG A 59 16.61 4.11 6.86
C ARG A 59 16.46 2.86 6.00
N ILE A 60 15.81 3.03 4.86
CA ILE A 60 15.65 1.95 3.89
C ILE A 60 16.81 2.02 2.90
N ASN A 61 17.62 0.97 2.92
CA ASN A 61 18.66 0.72 1.94
C ASN A 61 18.34 -0.55 1.15
N SER A 62 19.20 -0.89 0.20
CA SER A 62 19.09 -2.10 -0.63
C SER A 62 19.01 -3.42 0.16
N GLN A 63 19.37 -3.41 1.46
CA GLN A 63 19.34 -4.55 2.35
C GLN A 63 18.12 -4.56 3.28
N SER A 64 17.33 -3.48 3.29
CA SER A 64 16.12 -3.38 4.12
C SER A 64 15.06 -4.34 3.60
N GLY A 65 14.64 -5.27 4.46
CA GLY A 65 13.67 -6.32 4.09
C GLY A 65 12.26 -5.78 3.88
N LYS A 66 11.43 -6.57 3.20
CA LYS A 66 10.01 -6.31 2.86
C LYS A 66 9.14 -5.90 4.06
N GLY A 67 9.47 -6.38 5.26
CA GLY A 67 8.77 -6.06 6.52
C GLY A 67 8.96 -4.61 6.96
N GLY A 68 10.17 -4.07 6.81
CA GLY A 68 10.49 -2.70 7.20
C GLY A 68 9.72 -1.65 6.42
N ILE A 69 9.60 -1.82 5.10
CA ILE A 69 8.86 -0.90 4.22
C ILE A 69 7.38 -0.84 4.59
N GLY A 70 6.76 -2.01 4.78
CA GLY A 70 5.34 -2.08 5.18
C GLY A 70 5.09 -1.44 6.54
N PHE A 71 5.98 -1.67 7.50
CA PHE A 71 5.90 -1.06 8.83
C PHE A 71 5.99 0.48 8.76
N LEU A 72 6.95 1.01 8.00
CA LEU A 72 7.10 2.46 7.83
C LEU A 72 5.87 3.13 7.23
N LEU A 73 5.31 2.55 6.17
CA LEU A 73 4.10 3.09 5.54
C LEU A 73 2.90 3.04 6.49
N GLN A 74 2.79 1.97 7.30
CA GLN A 74 1.70 1.82 8.26
C GLN A 74 1.81 2.81 9.43
N GLN A 75 2.99 2.95 10.02
CA GLN A 75 3.20 3.81 11.20
C GLN A 75 3.12 5.30 10.87
N ASN A 76 3.66 5.72 9.71
CA ASN A 76 3.74 7.14 9.39
C ASN A 76 2.54 7.65 8.58
N TYR A 77 1.90 6.76 7.78
CA TYR A 77 0.88 7.19 6.82
C TYR A 77 -0.40 6.35 6.83
N GLY A 78 -0.47 5.34 7.69
CA GLY A 78 -1.65 4.46 7.81
C GLY A 78 -1.77 3.41 6.69
N TYR A 79 -0.92 3.42 5.66
CA TYR A 79 -0.98 2.45 4.57
C TYR A 79 -0.52 1.06 5.02
N ASN A 80 -1.35 0.05 4.80
CA ASN A 80 -1.08 -1.34 5.15
C ASN A 80 -1.16 -2.27 3.93
N PRO A 81 -0.25 -2.13 2.95
CA PRO A 81 -0.30 -2.95 1.75
C PRO A 81 -0.15 -4.44 2.07
N PRO A 82 -0.82 -5.34 1.33
CA PRO A 82 -0.76 -6.77 1.55
C PRO A 82 0.66 -7.33 1.30
N PRO A 83 1.01 -8.50 1.87
CA PRO A 83 2.38 -9.03 1.85
C PRO A 83 3.02 -9.12 0.46
N ARG A 84 2.29 -9.57 -0.55
CA ARG A 84 2.81 -9.66 -1.94
C ARG A 84 3.02 -8.28 -2.57
N MET A 85 2.16 -7.30 -2.27
CA MET A 85 2.35 -5.93 -2.72
C MET A 85 3.56 -5.27 -2.04
N ARG A 86 3.80 -5.57 -0.74
CA ARG A 86 5.02 -5.13 -0.02
C ARG A 86 6.29 -5.71 -0.66
N GLU A 87 6.20 -6.93 -1.18
CA GLU A 87 7.30 -7.54 -1.90
C GLU A 87 7.64 -6.80 -3.19
N ASP A 88 6.62 -6.51 -4.02
CA ASP A 88 6.78 -5.74 -5.26
C ASP A 88 7.31 -4.32 -4.96
N LEU A 89 6.74 -3.64 -3.96
CA LEU A 89 7.23 -2.34 -3.51
C LEU A 89 8.70 -2.41 -3.05
N GLY A 90 9.09 -3.47 -2.34
CA GLY A 90 10.47 -3.69 -1.92
C GLY A 90 11.46 -3.70 -3.07
N TYR A 91 11.11 -4.35 -4.19
CA TYR A 91 11.94 -4.33 -5.39
C TYR A 91 12.02 -2.94 -6.02
N ARG A 92 10.91 -2.19 -6.09
CA ARG A 92 10.89 -0.82 -6.63
C ARG A 92 11.70 0.15 -5.78
N VAL A 93 11.57 0.08 -4.46
CA VAL A 93 12.35 0.89 -3.51
C VAL A 93 13.83 0.58 -3.62
N LYS A 94 14.18 -0.71 -3.74
CA LYS A 94 15.56 -1.14 -3.94
C LYS A 94 16.12 -0.60 -5.25
N ASP A 95 15.39 -0.69 -6.35
CA ASP A 95 15.81 -0.19 -7.65
C ASP A 95 16.12 1.32 -7.61
N VAL A 96 15.26 2.11 -6.97
CA VAL A 96 15.50 3.55 -6.78
C VAL A 96 16.73 3.80 -5.91
N SER A 97 16.89 3.07 -4.77
CA SER A 97 18.05 3.21 -3.88
C SER A 97 19.35 2.86 -4.59
N ASP A 98 19.36 1.80 -5.39
CA ASP A 98 20.54 1.34 -6.14
C ASP A 98 20.91 2.35 -7.26
N HIS A 99 19.91 2.93 -7.96
CA HIS A 99 20.16 3.94 -8.99
C HIS A 99 20.67 5.26 -8.43
N GLU A 100 20.13 5.69 -7.30
CA GLU A 100 20.53 6.96 -6.68
C GLU A 100 21.75 6.81 -5.74
N HIS A 101 22.23 5.59 -5.51
CA HIS A 101 23.33 5.26 -4.61
C HIS A 101 23.17 5.87 -3.20
N LYS A 102 21.93 5.90 -2.70
CA LYS A 102 21.62 6.46 -1.38
C LYS A 102 20.58 5.64 -0.63
N GLU A 103 20.54 5.83 0.68
CA GLU A 103 19.44 5.37 1.53
C GLU A 103 18.24 6.27 1.33
N LEU A 104 17.04 5.67 1.23
CA LEU A 104 15.79 6.42 1.08
C LEU A 104 15.20 6.79 2.44
N SER A 105 14.77 8.02 2.57
CA SER A 105 13.96 8.49 3.68
C SER A 105 12.54 7.90 3.62
N VAL A 106 11.81 7.95 4.75
CA VAL A 106 10.41 7.51 4.83
C VAL A 106 9.54 8.21 3.79
N GLN A 107 9.79 9.49 3.56
CA GLN A 107 9.06 10.31 2.60
C GLN A 107 9.34 9.91 1.15
N GLU A 108 10.59 9.54 0.83
CA GLU A 108 10.94 9.01 -0.49
C GLU A 108 10.33 7.64 -0.75
N VAL A 109 10.23 6.79 0.27
CA VAL A 109 9.51 5.51 0.17
C VAL A 109 8.02 5.74 -0.07
N LEU A 110 7.39 6.69 0.63
CA LEU A 110 6.01 7.08 0.35
C LEU A 110 5.86 7.55 -1.10
N TYR A 111 6.75 8.40 -1.58
CA TYR A 111 6.72 8.88 -2.96
C TYR A 111 6.80 7.74 -3.98
N VAL A 112 7.69 6.75 -3.76
CA VAL A 112 7.76 5.54 -4.61
C VAL A 112 6.44 4.78 -4.58
N PHE A 113 5.85 4.59 -3.39
CA PHE A 113 4.57 3.91 -3.22
C PHE A 113 3.43 4.65 -3.95
N GLU A 114 3.30 5.95 -3.70
CA GLU A 114 2.23 6.78 -4.31
C GLU A 114 2.34 6.78 -5.83
N ARG A 115 3.53 7.01 -6.35
CA ARG A 115 3.76 7.05 -7.80
C ARG A 115 3.49 5.70 -8.48
N ALA A 116 3.83 4.61 -7.79
CA ALA A 116 3.67 3.27 -8.36
C ALA A 116 2.23 2.76 -8.28
N TYR A 117 1.50 3.06 -7.19
CA TYR A 117 0.25 2.34 -6.92
C TYR A 117 -0.95 3.22 -6.62
N LEU A 118 -0.75 4.46 -6.11
CA LEU A 118 -1.84 5.24 -5.55
C LEU A 118 -2.63 6.00 -6.63
N ASN A 119 -3.89 5.64 -6.81
CA ASN A 119 -4.83 6.36 -7.68
C ASN A 119 -4.30 6.61 -9.11
N ASN A 120 -3.52 5.67 -9.66
CA ASN A 120 -2.97 5.79 -11.01
C ASN A 120 -4.12 5.70 -12.04
N LYS A 121 -4.30 6.78 -12.83
CA LYS A 121 -5.43 6.96 -13.77
C LYS A 121 -4.99 6.97 -15.24
N THR A 122 -3.78 6.51 -15.53
CA THR A 122 -3.21 6.59 -16.87
C THR A 122 -2.51 5.27 -17.21
N PRO A 123 -2.77 4.67 -18.38
CA PRO A 123 -3.62 5.15 -19.49
C PRO A 123 -5.13 4.94 -19.28
N LEU A 124 -5.56 3.98 -18.43
CA LEU A 124 -6.96 3.65 -18.20
C LEU A 124 -7.54 4.44 -17.03
N ASN A 125 -8.76 4.94 -17.19
CA ASN A 125 -9.52 5.59 -16.12
C ASN A 125 -11.01 5.26 -16.22
N VAL A 126 -11.69 5.24 -15.07
CA VAL A 126 -13.17 5.15 -14.97
C VAL A 126 -13.66 6.41 -14.26
N PRO A 127 -13.98 7.47 -15.03
CA PRO A 127 -14.38 8.75 -14.44
C PRO A 127 -15.76 8.70 -13.76
N GLU A 128 -16.68 7.86 -14.24
CA GLU A 128 -18.04 7.73 -13.73
C GLU A 128 -18.43 6.27 -13.57
N ALA A 129 -19.11 5.95 -12.47
CA ALA A 129 -19.68 4.63 -12.21
C ALA A 129 -20.99 4.77 -11.44
N HIS A 130 -22.07 4.23 -12.00
CA HIS A 130 -23.37 4.11 -11.38
C HIS A 130 -23.77 2.64 -11.26
N PHE A 131 -24.57 2.29 -10.27
CA PHE A 131 -24.89 0.91 -9.98
C PHE A 131 -26.40 0.71 -9.82
N THR A 132 -26.91 -0.35 -10.44
CA THR A 132 -28.29 -0.80 -10.27
C THR A 132 -28.29 -2.22 -9.69
N GLN A 133 -29.06 -2.42 -8.63
CA GLN A 133 -29.25 -3.76 -8.07
C GLN A 133 -30.37 -4.48 -8.83
N ASN A 134 -30.06 -5.67 -9.31
CA ASN A 134 -31.01 -6.52 -10.03
C ASN A 134 -31.87 -7.38 -9.09
N PRO A 135 -33.05 -7.85 -9.53
CA PRO A 135 -33.92 -8.71 -8.71
C PRO A 135 -33.27 -10.03 -8.29
N ASP A 136 -32.30 -10.54 -9.03
CA ASP A 136 -31.53 -11.76 -8.77
C ASP A 136 -30.34 -11.53 -7.83
N SER A 137 -30.25 -10.38 -7.20
CA SER A 137 -29.17 -9.94 -6.31
C SER A 137 -27.83 -9.66 -7.00
N THR A 138 -27.74 -9.73 -8.32
CA THR A 138 -26.58 -9.25 -9.07
C THR A 138 -26.55 -7.72 -9.14
N ILE A 139 -25.42 -7.14 -9.53
CA ILE A 139 -25.24 -5.70 -9.68
C ILE A 139 -24.93 -5.40 -11.16
N THR A 140 -25.64 -4.47 -11.75
CA THR A 140 -25.24 -3.86 -13.02
C THR A 140 -24.44 -2.60 -12.75
N ALA A 141 -23.23 -2.53 -13.30
CA ALA A 141 -22.43 -1.31 -13.33
C ALA A 141 -22.64 -0.60 -14.66
N HIS A 142 -22.97 0.68 -14.61
CA HIS A 142 -23.03 1.61 -15.74
C HIS A 142 -21.80 2.51 -15.63
N ILE A 143 -20.79 2.28 -16.45
CA ILE A 143 -19.51 3.00 -16.32
C ILE A 143 -19.10 3.66 -17.63
N THR A 144 -18.26 4.67 -17.51
CA THR A 144 -17.51 5.25 -18.62
C THR A 144 -16.05 4.85 -18.50
N VAL A 145 -15.50 4.19 -19.52
CA VAL A 145 -14.08 3.79 -19.58
C VAL A 145 -13.34 4.72 -20.54
N ALA A 146 -12.33 5.40 -20.04
CA ALA A 146 -11.38 6.18 -20.84
C ALA A 146 -10.05 5.42 -20.92
N ASN A 147 -9.48 5.27 -22.12
CA ASN A 147 -8.23 4.57 -22.33
C ASN A 147 -7.30 5.35 -23.28
N GLY A 148 -6.30 5.98 -22.70
CA GLY A 148 -5.34 6.83 -23.41
C GLY A 148 -6.02 8.01 -24.12
N SER A 149 -5.70 8.17 -25.41
CA SER A 149 -6.26 9.24 -26.26
C SER A 149 -7.56 8.86 -26.94
N ASN A 150 -8.08 7.65 -26.70
CA ASN A 150 -9.33 7.20 -27.30
C ASN A 150 -10.53 7.93 -26.67
N ALA A 151 -11.61 8.07 -27.45
CA ALA A 151 -12.86 8.59 -26.91
C ALA A 151 -13.37 7.68 -25.77
N PRO A 152 -13.87 8.25 -24.68
CA PRO A 152 -14.46 7.46 -23.61
C PRO A 152 -15.65 6.62 -24.10
N VAL A 153 -15.73 5.39 -23.63
CA VAL A 153 -16.78 4.43 -24.01
C VAL A 153 -17.64 4.14 -22.80
N ALA A 154 -18.97 4.33 -22.95
CA ALA A 154 -19.93 3.90 -21.96
C ALA A 154 -20.17 2.38 -22.11
N CYS A 155 -20.22 1.67 -20.99
CA CYS A 155 -20.41 0.22 -20.96
C CYS A 155 -21.22 -0.18 -19.74
N ASP A 156 -22.13 -1.15 -19.94
CA ASP A 156 -22.91 -1.78 -18.89
C ASP A 156 -22.46 -3.23 -18.74
N ALA A 157 -22.18 -3.66 -17.52
CA ALA A 157 -21.87 -5.05 -17.24
C ALA A 157 -22.45 -5.50 -15.90
N VAL A 158 -22.78 -6.79 -15.83
CA VAL A 158 -23.32 -7.42 -14.63
C VAL A 158 -22.22 -8.16 -13.89
N GLY A 159 -22.26 -8.13 -12.56
CA GLY A 159 -21.36 -8.87 -11.69
C GLY A 159 -22.05 -9.29 -10.39
N ASN A 160 -21.38 -10.14 -9.62
CA ASN A 160 -21.86 -10.58 -8.31
C ASN A 160 -21.75 -9.48 -7.25
N GLY A 161 -20.98 -8.43 -7.54
CA GLY A 161 -20.80 -7.27 -6.69
C GLY A 161 -20.36 -6.06 -7.54
N ARG A 162 -20.28 -4.88 -6.90
CA ARG A 162 -19.97 -3.64 -7.61
C ARG A 162 -18.60 -3.66 -8.28
N LEU A 163 -17.57 -4.13 -7.59
CA LEU A 163 -16.21 -4.18 -8.13
C LEU A 163 -16.10 -5.22 -9.26
N ASP A 164 -16.76 -6.36 -9.12
CA ASP A 164 -16.83 -7.42 -10.13
C ASP A 164 -17.54 -6.91 -11.39
N ALA A 165 -18.66 -6.21 -11.25
CA ALA A 165 -19.36 -5.62 -12.38
C ALA A 165 -18.51 -4.57 -13.13
N VAL A 166 -17.72 -3.75 -12.39
CA VAL A 166 -16.78 -2.79 -13.00
C VAL A 166 -15.64 -3.52 -13.72
N ALA A 167 -15.09 -4.58 -13.13
CA ALA A 167 -14.05 -5.39 -13.75
C ALA A 167 -14.53 -6.00 -15.08
N ASN A 168 -15.74 -6.60 -15.07
CA ASN A 168 -16.38 -7.15 -16.27
C ASN A 168 -16.61 -6.09 -17.36
N ALA A 169 -17.03 -4.89 -16.99
CA ALA A 169 -17.22 -3.78 -17.93
C ALA A 169 -15.88 -3.32 -18.55
N ILE A 170 -14.82 -3.24 -17.76
CA ILE A 170 -13.48 -2.90 -18.25
C ILE A 170 -12.97 -3.99 -19.21
N GLU A 171 -13.11 -5.28 -18.86
CA GLU A 171 -12.72 -6.39 -19.75
C GLU A 171 -13.46 -6.35 -21.09
N GLN A 172 -14.80 -6.14 -21.07
CA GLN A 172 -15.62 -6.03 -22.28
C GLN A 172 -15.19 -4.84 -23.16
N THR A 173 -14.84 -3.71 -22.55
CA THR A 173 -14.51 -2.48 -23.29
C THR A 173 -13.09 -2.52 -23.86
N THR A 174 -12.15 -3.12 -23.13
CA THR A 174 -10.72 -3.07 -23.46
C THR A 174 -10.18 -4.35 -24.11
N GLY A 175 -10.89 -5.46 -23.97
CA GLY A 175 -10.41 -6.79 -24.35
C GLY A 175 -9.29 -7.34 -23.45
N MET A 176 -8.99 -6.67 -22.34
CA MET A 176 -8.04 -7.16 -21.36
C MET A 176 -8.66 -8.28 -20.53
N HIS A 177 -7.86 -9.28 -20.15
CA HIS A 177 -8.32 -10.36 -19.27
C HIS A 177 -7.38 -10.52 -18.09
N PHE A 178 -7.97 -10.46 -16.90
CA PHE A 178 -7.26 -10.58 -15.64
C PHE A 178 -8.12 -11.29 -14.59
N THR A 179 -7.48 -11.81 -13.56
CA THR A 179 -8.17 -12.41 -12.41
C THR A 179 -7.84 -11.61 -11.17
N LEU A 180 -8.86 -11.22 -10.40
CA LEU A 180 -8.69 -10.60 -9.09
C LEU A 180 -8.13 -11.66 -8.12
N VAL A 181 -6.91 -11.48 -7.64
CA VAL A 181 -6.24 -12.41 -6.70
C VAL A 181 -6.19 -11.88 -5.28
N HIS A 182 -6.42 -10.59 -5.10
CA HIS A 182 -6.47 -9.96 -3.79
C HIS A 182 -7.37 -8.74 -3.79
N TYR A 183 -8.16 -8.61 -2.72
CA TYR A 183 -8.88 -7.40 -2.35
C TYR A 183 -8.84 -7.23 -0.83
N SER A 184 -8.47 -6.06 -0.38
CA SER A 184 -8.57 -5.66 1.03
C SER A 184 -8.78 -4.17 1.14
N GLU A 185 -9.39 -3.76 2.26
CA GLU A 185 -9.72 -2.37 2.53
C GLU A 185 -9.58 -2.05 4.02
N HIS A 186 -9.31 -0.80 4.34
CA HIS A 186 -9.33 -0.26 5.70
C HIS A 186 -9.51 1.26 5.67
N ALA A 187 -9.84 1.84 6.81
CA ALA A 187 -9.87 3.28 6.99
C ALA A 187 -8.46 3.83 7.23
N LEU A 188 -8.08 4.91 6.56
CA LEU A 188 -6.78 5.59 6.79
C LEU A 188 -6.79 6.42 8.07
N ASP A 189 -7.93 7.04 8.38
CA ASP A 189 -8.12 7.96 9.49
C ASP A 189 -9.22 7.42 10.40
N ASN A 190 -9.29 7.85 11.66
CA ASN A 190 -10.30 7.41 12.63
C ASN A 190 -11.49 8.36 12.76
N ASP A 191 -11.59 9.38 11.91
CA ASP A 191 -12.62 10.41 11.96
C ASP A 191 -13.82 10.08 11.05
N THR A 192 -14.90 10.86 11.20
CA THR A 192 -16.13 10.71 10.39
C THR A 192 -15.91 10.97 8.91
N ASP A 193 -14.90 11.77 8.56
CA ASP A 193 -14.48 12.06 7.19
C ASP A 193 -13.33 11.15 6.71
N SER A 194 -13.16 10.00 7.39
CA SER A 194 -12.11 9.03 7.10
C SER A 194 -12.14 8.58 5.65
N ARG A 195 -10.94 8.56 5.06
CA ARG A 195 -10.76 8.00 3.71
C ARG A 195 -10.61 6.50 3.77
N ALA A 196 -11.35 5.80 2.94
CA ALA A 196 -11.10 4.38 2.69
C ALA A 196 -9.85 4.22 1.85
N CYS A 197 -9.06 3.20 2.17
CA CYS A 197 -7.91 2.75 1.40
C CYS A 197 -8.16 1.31 0.96
N CYS A 198 -8.16 1.08 -0.34
CA CYS A 198 -8.38 -0.23 -0.96
C CYS A 198 -7.12 -0.70 -1.67
N TYR A 199 -6.83 -1.99 -1.60
CA TYR A 199 -5.74 -2.65 -2.34
C TYR A 199 -6.31 -3.72 -3.24
N VAL A 200 -5.88 -3.72 -4.48
CA VAL A 200 -6.26 -4.71 -5.50
C VAL A 200 -5.02 -5.37 -6.06
N GLY A 201 -5.04 -6.68 -6.12
CA GLY A 201 -4.04 -7.50 -6.82
C GLY A 201 -4.69 -8.20 -8.00
N LEU A 202 -4.09 -8.11 -9.17
CA LEU A 202 -4.53 -8.74 -10.41
C LEU A 202 -3.48 -9.73 -10.90
N LYS A 203 -3.96 -10.86 -11.46
CA LYS A 203 -3.12 -11.82 -12.17
C LYS A 203 -3.53 -11.84 -13.64
N TRP A 204 -2.55 -11.66 -14.50
CA TRP A 204 -2.69 -11.65 -15.95
C TRP A 204 -2.47 -13.03 -16.56
N ALA A 205 -2.95 -13.24 -17.78
CA ALA A 205 -2.74 -14.49 -18.53
C ALA A 205 -1.25 -14.84 -18.69
N SER A 206 -0.36 -13.85 -18.70
CA SER A 206 1.09 -14.02 -18.70
C SER A 206 1.66 -14.61 -17.41
N GLY A 207 0.85 -14.70 -16.34
CA GLY A 207 1.28 -15.07 -15.00
C GLY A 207 1.83 -13.90 -14.17
N LYS A 208 2.02 -12.70 -14.78
CA LYS A 208 2.42 -11.48 -14.06
C LYS A 208 1.33 -11.07 -13.07
N GLU A 209 1.73 -10.65 -11.89
CA GLU A 209 0.83 -10.00 -10.91
C GLU A 209 1.09 -8.50 -10.90
N THR A 210 0.01 -7.72 -10.83
CA THR A 210 0.08 -6.26 -10.68
C THR A 210 -0.77 -5.81 -9.50
N TRP A 211 -0.39 -4.69 -8.91
CA TRP A 211 -0.98 -4.15 -7.70
C TRP A 211 -1.42 -2.71 -7.89
N GLY A 212 -2.51 -2.34 -7.23
CA GLY A 212 -3.00 -0.97 -7.16
C GLY A 212 -3.54 -0.62 -5.78
N CYS A 213 -3.46 0.65 -5.46
CA CYS A 213 -4.02 1.25 -4.26
C CYS A 213 -4.95 2.38 -4.65
N GLY A 214 -6.12 2.44 -4.03
CA GLY A 214 -7.08 3.52 -4.23
C GLY A 214 -7.52 4.12 -2.92
N THR A 215 -7.63 5.45 -2.86
CA THR A 215 -8.12 6.17 -1.69
C THR A 215 -9.24 7.11 -2.06
N HIS A 216 -10.30 7.11 -1.27
CA HIS A 216 -11.45 8.01 -1.41
C HIS A 216 -12.32 7.96 -0.15
N THR A 217 -13.16 8.96 0.10
CA THR A 217 -14.18 8.93 1.17
C THR A 217 -15.28 7.89 0.91
N ASP A 218 -15.62 7.64 -0.36
CA ASP A 218 -16.48 6.53 -0.79
C ASP A 218 -15.63 5.29 -1.05
N ILE A 219 -15.92 4.21 -0.33
CA ILE A 219 -15.19 2.94 -0.41
C ILE A 219 -15.28 2.28 -1.80
N ILE A 220 -16.42 2.45 -2.50
CA ILE A 220 -16.60 1.90 -3.85
C ILE A 220 -15.70 2.63 -4.85
N VAL A 221 -15.63 3.96 -4.74
CA VAL A 221 -14.73 4.77 -5.56
C VAL A 221 -13.26 4.42 -5.25
N ALA A 222 -12.91 4.21 -3.98
CA ALA A 222 -11.58 3.76 -3.59
C ALA A 222 -11.24 2.40 -4.22
N GLY A 223 -12.18 1.44 -4.19
CA GLY A 223 -12.02 0.12 -4.83
C GLY A 223 -11.83 0.21 -6.35
N ILE A 224 -12.63 1.04 -7.04
CA ILE A 224 -12.50 1.27 -8.48
C ILE A 224 -11.13 1.89 -8.81
N ARG A 225 -10.69 2.88 -8.04
CA ARG A 225 -9.35 3.49 -8.21
C ARG A 225 -8.22 2.49 -8.00
N ALA A 226 -8.35 1.59 -7.02
CA ALA A 226 -7.38 0.53 -6.79
C ALA A 226 -7.33 -0.45 -7.97
N LEU A 227 -8.49 -0.87 -8.50
CA LEU A 227 -8.60 -1.74 -9.67
C LEU A 227 -7.95 -1.10 -10.90
N VAL A 228 -8.33 0.13 -11.21
CA VAL A 228 -7.77 0.91 -12.33
C VAL A 228 -6.26 1.07 -12.19
N SER A 229 -5.78 1.39 -10.99
CA SER A 229 -4.35 1.52 -10.71
C SER A 229 -3.60 0.18 -10.91
N ALA A 230 -4.19 -0.95 -10.51
CA ALA A 230 -3.62 -2.28 -10.74
C ALA A 230 -3.54 -2.64 -12.23
N ILE A 231 -4.56 -2.25 -13.02
CA ILE A 231 -4.57 -2.44 -14.48
C ILE A 231 -3.47 -1.58 -15.14
N ASN A 232 -3.33 -0.32 -14.74
CA ASN A 232 -2.33 0.59 -15.29
C ASN A 232 -0.88 0.20 -14.96
N ASN A 233 -0.68 -0.76 -14.05
CA ASN A 233 0.62 -1.33 -13.68
C ASN A 233 0.98 -2.61 -14.46
N GLN A 234 0.23 -2.93 -15.51
CA GLN A 234 0.48 -4.08 -16.37
C GLN A 234 1.86 -4.06 -17.06
#